data_4d0a83c290ffb3f1608c8fa1c81bf055
#
_entry.id   4d0a83c290ffb3f1608c8fa1c81bf055
#
_cell.length_a   1.000
_cell.length_b   1.000
_cell.length_c   1.000
_cell.angle_alpha   90.00
_cell.angle_beta   90.00
_cell.angle_gamma   90.00
#
_symmetry.space_group_name_H-M   'P 1'
#
loop_
_entity.id
_entity.type
_entity.pdbx_description
1 polymer ?
#
loop_
_entity_poly.entity_id
_entity_poly.type
_entity_poly.pdbx_seq_one_letter_code
_entity_poly.pdbx_strand_id
1 'polypeptide(L)'
;MIYCKTLVQIKDFLYLCTILPKKQFSNPMPTLSKSKYTTACQCLKALWLRTYKKEVETIDVSLQTRLAAGNEVGNLAKSLFGDFVDTTSHKADGSLDISAMITKTKQFMAYGCEVICEAAFSCPNHYCAVDVLRKTPNGWAIYEVKSTTSKAGAPLDEKKFGKYATDIAYQRWVIEQCGVMVTGTYLVTLNSDYVLEGELNIHQLFNIIDLSPLVENEYLKVPTQTKLALATLDPTNEPITDLSANCKSPDSCSFWEYCTKHLPNPSIFDVYGSGCRFDKKLKFYQEGKWSFEDLAQEAIGNIPDLQIRCTLNNTDYINPDGIKDFLDKITYPLYFLDFESMQPVLPQYDGTRPYMQICFQYSLHYVEHEGGKLKHTAFLAESNGQDPRRALAEALCRDIPRNVCTMAYNDNFEKTRIKEMAEAYPDLADHLMNIHDHIIDLLVPFRAGHYYRPAMGGSFSIKSVLPALFPDDPEMDYHNLPGKVHNGGDAMTIFPQIKDMSPEEALQAREDLLAYCHLDTLAMVRVWEKLMEVAK
;
A
#
# COMPACT_ATOMS: atom_id res chain seq x y z
N MET A 1 -30.10 -0.08 -54.95
CA MET A 1 -30.03 -1.51 -54.67
C MET A 1 -29.00 -1.77 -53.55
N ILE A 2 -29.13 -1.05 -52.40
CA ILE A 2 -28.20 -1.13 -51.22
C ILE A 2 -28.99 -1.23 -49.87
N TYR A 3 -30.28 -1.45 -49.88
CA TYR A 3 -31.10 -1.49 -48.65
C TYR A 3 -31.58 -2.90 -48.23
N CYS A 4 -31.06 -4.00 -48.80
CA CYS A 4 -31.57 -5.35 -48.55
C CYS A 4 -30.59 -6.32 -47.86
N LYS A 5 -29.37 -5.91 -47.51
CA LYS A 5 -28.39 -6.79 -46.84
C LYS A 5 -28.29 -6.63 -45.31
N THR A 6 -28.85 -5.55 -44.74
CA THR A 6 -28.74 -5.27 -43.31
C THR A 6 -29.85 -5.90 -42.45
N LEU A 7 -30.96 -6.30 -43.07
CA LEU A 7 -32.11 -6.88 -42.36
C LEU A 7 -32.02 -8.40 -42.14
N VAL A 8 -31.15 -9.09 -42.86
CA VAL A 8 -30.96 -10.55 -42.70
C VAL A 8 -30.09 -10.88 -41.49
N GLN A 9 -29.08 -10.03 -41.17
CA GLN A 9 -28.22 -10.27 -40.03
C GLN A 9 -28.90 -10.02 -38.66
N ILE A 10 -29.92 -9.19 -38.59
CA ILE A 10 -30.67 -8.93 -37.35
C ILE A 10 -31.63 -10.05 -37.02
N LYS A 11 -32.18 -10.75 -38.03
CA LYS A 11 -33.06 -11.90 -37.78
C LYS A 11 -32.33 -13.14 -37.28
N ASP A 12 -31.13 -13.39 -37.76
CA ASP A 12 -30.31 -14.52 -37.30
C ASP A 12 -29.78 -14.32 -35.87
N PHE A 13 -29.53 -13.05 -35.45
CA PHE A 13 -29.13 -12.73 -34.09
C PHE A 13 -30.28 -12.88 -33.07
N LEU A 14 -31.51 -12.58 -33.47
CA LEU A 14 -32.71 -12.78 -32.63
C LEU A 14 -33.12 -14.25 -32.54
N TYR A 15 -32.82 -15.08 -33.56
CA TYR A 15 -33.12 -16.50 -33.53
C TYR A 15 -32.16 -17.31 -32.66
N LEU A 16 -30.89 -16.88 -32.53
CA LEU A 16 -29.90 -17.48 -31.62
C LEU A 16 -30.18 -17.20 -30.15
N CYS A 17 -30.86 -16.09 -29.82
CA CYS A 17 -31.24 -15.77 -28.45
C CYS A 17 -32.44 -16.58 -27.90
N THR A 18 -33.16 -17.31 -28.74
CA THR A 18 -34.36 -18.07 -28.34
C THR A 18 -34.10 -19.57 -28.14
N ILE A 19 -32.92 -20.10 -28.46
CA ILE A 19 -32.59 -21.54 -28.39
C ILE A 19 -31.57 -21.90 -27.30
N LEU A 20 -31.18 -20.97 -26.46
CA LEU A 20 -30.40 -21.36 -25.28
C LEU A 20 -31.36 -21.96 -24.23
N PRO A 21 -31.17 -23.21 -23.79
CA PRO A 21 -31.99 -23.79 -22.74
C PRO A 21 -31.79 -22.93 -21.49
N LYS A 22 -32.87 -22.44 -20.88
CA LYS A 22 -32.85 -21.89 -19.52
C LYS A 22 -32.37 -23.01 -18.61
N LYS A 23 -31.03 -23.09 -18.38
CA LYS A 23 -30.51 -23.87 -17.26
C LYS A 23 -31.12 -23.28 -16.01
N GLN A 24 -32.01 -23.98 -15.38
CA GLN A 24 -32.45 -23.71 -14.02
C GLN A 24 -31.25 -23.88 -13.12
N PHE A 25 -30.56 -22.76 -12.78
CA PHE A 25 -29.59 -22.74 -11.72
C PHE A 25 -30.36 -22.91 -10.41
N SER A 26 -30.20 -24.04 -9.74
CA SER A 26 -30.81 -24.36 -8.45
C SER A 26 -30.17 -23.57 -7.27
N ASN A 27 -29.10 -22.84 -7.51
CA ASN A 27 -28.52 -21.91 -6.55
C ASN A 27 -28.86 -20.46 -6.90
N PRO A 28 -29.26 -19.63 -5.93
CA PRO A 28 -29.47 -18.21 -6.17
C PRO A 28 -28.20 -17.59 -6.78
N MET A 29 -28.37 -16.82 -7.87
CA MET A 29 -27.22 -16.14 -8.47
C MET A 29 -26.52 -15.27 -7.42
N PRO A 30 -25.19 -15.30 -7.35
CA PRO A 30 -24.46 -14.52 -6.37
C PRO A 30 -24.71 -13.03 -6.57
N THR A 31 -24.98 -12.31 -5.49
CA THR A 31 -25.17 -10.87 -5.49
C THR A 31 -23.85 -10.17 -5.81
N LEU A 32 -23.88 -9.26 -6.78
CA LEU A 32 -22.76 -8.39 -7.12
C LEU A 32 -22.75 -7.20 -6.15
N SER A 33 -21.76 -7.15 -5.27
CA SER A 33 -21.51 -6.01 -4.39
C SER A 33 -20.61 -4.98 -5.07
N LYS A 34 -20.49 -3.79 -4.49
CA LYS A 34 -19.57 -2.72 -4.88
C LYS A 34 -18.14 -3.25 -5.11
N SER A 35 -17.58 -3.98 -4.12
CA SER A 35 -16.23 -4.55 -4.22
C SER A 35 -16.11 -5.65 -5.29
N LYS A 36 -17.14 -6.48 -5.48
CA LYS A 36 -17.14 -7.47 -6.56
C LYS A 36 -17.20 -6.82 -7.94
N TYR A 37 -17.97 -5.74 -8.08
CA TYR A 37 -18.05 -4.98 -9.32
C TYR A 37 -16.70 -4.33 -9.67
N THR A 38 -16.05 -3.64 -8.74
CA THR A 38 -14.73 -3.04 -8.98
C THR A 38 -13.66 -4.08 -9.30
N THR A 39 -13.71 -5.25 -8.63
CA THR A 39 -12.86 -6.40 -8.98
C THR A 39 -13.12 -6.89 -10.41
N ALA A 40 -14.40 -6.99 -10.82
CA ALA A 40 -14.75 -7.39 -12.19
C ALA A 40 -14.25 -6.39 -13.24
N CYS A 41 -14.33 -5.10 -12.96
CA CYS A 41 -13.80 -4.04 -13.82
C CYS A 41 -12.29 -4.16 -14.02
N GLN A 42 -11.56 -4.56 -13.01
CA GLN A 42 -10.12 -4.83 -13.11
C GLN A 42 -9.86 -6.14 -13.85
N CYS A 43 -10.52 -7.25 -13.44
CA CYS A 43 -10.33 -8.57 -14.04
C CYS A 43 -11.48 -9.51 -13.70
N LEU A 44 -12.15 -10.05 -14.74
CA LEU A 44 -13.24 -11.02 -14.58
C LEU A 44 -12.78 -12.32 -13.93
N LYS A 45 -11.55 -12.78 -14.23
CA LYS A 45 -10.96 -13.96 -13.57
C LYS A 45 -10.73 -13.71 -12.08
N ALA A 46 -10.30 -12.52 -11.68
CA ALA A 46 -10.14 -12.16 -10.27
C ALA A 46 -11.47 -12.16 -9.52
N LEU A 47 -12.56 -11.69 -10.16
CA LEU A 47 -13.92 -11.80 -9.60
C LEU A 47 -14.31 -13.26 -9.36
N TRP A 48 -14.05 -14.13 -10.35
CA TRP A 48 -14.38 -15.56 -10.26
C TRP A 48 -13.58 -16.23 -9.15
N LEU A 49 -12.25 -16.02 -9.11
CA LEU A 49 -11.35 -16.56 -8.08
C LEU A 49 -11.78 -16.11 -6.69
N ARG A 50 -12.06 -14.82 -6.49
CA ARG A 50 -12.53 -14.28 -5.19
C ARG A 50 -13.86 -14.88 -4.74
N THR A 51 -14.69 -15.33 -5.68
CA THR A 51 -16.01 -15.89 -5.37
C THR A 51 -15.95 -17.39 -5.09
N TYR A 52 -15.13 -18.13 -5.84
CA TYR A 52 -15.16 -19.61 -5.84
C TYR A 52 -13.85 -20.28 -5.42
N LYS A 53 -12.75 -19.52 -5.33
CA LYS A 53 -11.41 -20.07 -5.06
C LYS A 53 -10.58 -19.11 -4.19
N LYS A 54 -11.20 -18.64 -3.12
CA LYS A 54 -10.62 -17.62 -2.24
C LYS A 54 -9.32 -18.07 -1.57
N GLU A 55 -9.13 -19.38 -1.41
CA GLU A 55 -7.93 -20.00 -0.81
C GLU A 55 -6.63 -19.72 -1.59
N VAL A 56 -6.73 -19.29 -2.87
CA VAL A 56 -5.55 -18.91 -3.67
C VAL A 56 -5.29 -17.40 -3.68
N GLU A 57 -6.03 -16.63 -2.89
CA GLU A 57 -5.82 -15.20 -2.71
C GLU A 57 -4.61 -14.96 -1.80
N THR A 58 -3.62 -14.23 -2.30
CA THR A 58 -2.47 -13.80 -1.49
C THR A 58 -2.93 -12.73 -0.50
N ILE A 59 -2.77 -12.99 0.79
CA ILE A 59 -3.16 -12.05 1.84
C ILE A 59 -2.04 -11.02 2.00
N ASP A 60 -2.37 -9.75 1.80
CA ASP A 60 -1.47 -8.64 2.11
C ASP A 60 -1.50 -8.38 3.63
N VAL A 61 -0.37 -8.57 4.30
CA VAL A 61 -0.24 -8.37 5.75
C VAL A 61 -0.62 -6.94 6.15
N SER A 62 -0.37 -5.94 5.29
CA SER A 62 -0.75 -4.54 5.53
C SER A 62 -2.26 -4.26 5.39
N LEU A 63 -3.04 -5.24 4.93
CA LEU A 63 -4.48 -5.06 4.70
C LEU A 63 -5.23 -4.69 5.99
N GLN A 64 -4.90 -5.33 7.11
CA GLN A 64 -5.57 -5.05 8.39
C GLN A 64 -5.32 -3.61 8.85
N THR A 65 -4.09 -3.12 8.76
CA THR A 65 -3.73 -1.73 9.10
C THR A 65 -4.47 -0.73 8.19
N ARG A 66 -4.56 -1.02 6.88
CA ARG A 66 -5.31 -0.17 5.94
C ARG A 66 -6.82 -0.17 6.20
N LEU A 67 -7.39 -1.31 6.59
CA LEU A 67 -8.80 -1.41 6.96
C LEU A 67 -9.09 -0.64 8.26
N ALA A 68 -8.22 -0.74 9.27
CA ALA A 68 -8.35 0.03 10.51
C ALA A 68 -8.30 1.54 10.23
N ALA A 69 -7.32 2.01 9.45
CA ALA A 69 -7.23 3.40 9.02
C ALA A 69 -8.48 3.85 8.23
N GLY A 70 -9.00 2.99 7.34
CA GLY A 70 -10.24 3.26 6.61
C GLY A 70 -11.44 3.44 7.53
N ASN A 71 -11.58 2.57 8.54
CA ASN A 71 -12.67 2.64 9.53
C ASN A 71 -12.56 3.91 10.40
N GLU A 72 -11.37 4.28 10.84
CA GLU A 72 -11.12 5.48 11.64
C GLU A 72 -11.53 6.75 10.86
N VAL A 73 -11.06 6.89 9.64
CA VAL A 73 -11.40 8.01 8.74
C VAL A 73 -12.88 8.02 8.39
N GLY A 74 -13.46 6.85 8.06
CA GLY A 74 -14.88 6.71 7.74
C GLY A 74 -15.78 7.13 8.89
N ASN A 75 -15.48 6.69 10.11
CA ASN A 75 -16.25 7.07 11.30
C ASN A 75 -16.19 8.56 11.59
N LEU A 76 -15.02 9.19 11.43
CA LEU A 76 -14.87 10.62 11.63
C LEU A 76 -15.64 11.43 10.57
N ALA A 77 -15.62 10.99 9.32
CA ALA A 77 -16.28 11.66 8.21
C ALA A 77 -17.82 11.64 8.30
N LYS A 78 -18.42 10.72 9.07
CA LYS A 78 -19.89 10.68 9.29
C LYS A 78 -20.43 11.99 9.88
N SER A 79 -19.65 12.65 10.74
CA SER A 79 -20.04 13.92 11.37
C SER A 79 -19.76 15.17 10.53
N LEU A 80 -19.19 15.01 9.32
CA LEU A 80 -18.80 16.14 8.45
C LEU A 80 -19.98 17.03 8.02
N PHE A 81 -21.19 16.47 7.97
CA PHE A 81 -22.40 17.16 7.52
C PHE A 81 -23.39 17.47 8.67
N GLY A 82 -22.97 17.41 9.93
CA GLY A 82 -23.80 17.60 11.11
C GLY A 82 -24.50 16.33 11.57
N ASP A 83 -25.75 16.46 12.07
CA ASP A 83 -26.51 15.33 12.59
C ASP A 83 -26.78 14.29 11.51
N PHE A 84 -26.54 13.03 11.81
CA PHE A 84 -26.73 11.91 10.89
C PHE A 84 -27.43 10.72 11.57
N VAL A 85 -27.98 9.83 10.75
CA VAL A 85 -28.43 8.50 11.16
C VAL A 85 -27.57 7.43 10.49
N ASP A 86 -27.26 6.36 11.23
CA ASP A 86 -26.43 5.24 10.75
C ASP A 86 -27.30 4.00 10.59
N THR A 87 -27.22 3.38 9.40
CA THR A 87 -28.02 2.18 9.10
C THR A 87 -27.32 0.88 9.50
N THR A 88 -26.04 0.93 9.88
CA THR A 88 -25.23 -0.25 10.22
C THR A 88 -25.99 -1.18 11.15
N SER A 89 -26.06 -2.44 10.81
CA SER A 89 -26.74 -3.46 11.57
C SER A 89 -25.99 -4.78 11.44
N HIS A 90 -25.93 -5.51 12.56
CA HIS A 90 -25.22 -6.78 12.63
C HIS A 90 -26.20 -7.90 13.02
N LYS A 91 -25.95 -9.09 12.50
CA LYS A 91 -26.58 -10.33 12.93
C LYS A 91 -25.94 -10.82 14.22
N ALA A 92 -26.52 -11.87 14.82
CA ALA A 92 -26.02 -12.47 16.04
C ALA A 92 -24.59 -13.06 15.92
N ASP A 93 -24.18 -13.41 14.70
CA ASP A 93 -22.81 -13.92 14.37
C ASP A 93 -21.79 -12.81 14.10
N GLY A 94 -22.18 -11.53 14.28
CA GLY A 94 -21.33 -10.37 14.04
C GLY A 94 -21.25 -9.93 12.56
N SER A 95 -21.80 -10.69 11.61
CA SER A 95 -21.85 -10.29 10.20
C SER A 95 -22.86 -9.17 9.95
N LEU A 96 -22.65 -8.38 8.88
CA LEU A 96 -23.59 -7.30 8.51
C LEU A 96 -24.97 -7.86 8.17
N ASP A 97 -26.02 -7.27 8.72
CA ASP A 97 -27.40 -7.51 8.36
C ASP A 97 -27.87 -6.55 7.25
N ILE A 98 -27.56 -6.93 6.02
CA ILE A 98 -27.87 -6.14 4.83
C ILE A 98 -29.39 -5.87 4.72
N SER A 99 -30.24 -6.83 5.10
CA SER A 99 -31.70 -6.68 5.01
C SER A 99 -32.19 -5.61 5.99
N ALA A 100 -31.68 -5.61 7.22
CA ALA A 100 -31.97 -4.60 8.21
C ALA A 100 -31.47 -3.22 7.78
N MET A 101 -30.24 -3.12 7.21
CA MET A 101 -29.69 -1.87 6.69
C MET A 101 -30.55 -1.28 5.57
N ILE A 102 -31.00 -2.09 4.60
CA ILE A 102 -31.90 -1.64 3.52
C ILE A 102 -33.24 -1.14 4.08
N THR A 103 -33.79 -1.84 5.07
CA THR A 103 -35.03 -1.46 5.71
C THR A 103 -34.90 -0.12 6.44
N LYS A 104 -33.83 0.05 7.24
CA LYS A 104 -33.51 1.32 7.93
C LYS A 104 -33.32 2.47 6.95
N THR A 105 -32.56 2.25 5.84
CA THR A 105 -32.37 3.26 4.81
C THR A 105 -33.71 3.79 4.30
N LYS A 106 -34.64 2.90 3.92
CA LYS A 106 -35.97 3.30 3.46
C LYS A 106 -36.76 4.07 4.52
N GLN A 107 -36.69 3.64 5.76
CA GLN A 107 -37.36 4.30 6.89
C GLN A 107 -36.81 5.71 7.12
N PHE A 108 -35.51 5.86 7.18
CA PHE A 108 -34.87 7.16 7.41
C PHE A 108 -35.12 8.15 6.26
N MET A 109 -35.10 7.65 5.00
CA MET A 109 -35.48 8.46 3.85
C MET A 109 -36.95 8.92 3.95
N ALA A 110 -37.87 8.03 4.35
CA ALA A 110 -39.28 8.35 4.54
C ALA A 110 -39.53 9.33 5.69
N TYR A 111 -38.74 9.26 6.78
CA TYR A 111 -38.77 10.21 7.89
C TYR A 111 -38.15 11.57 7.54
N GLY A 112 -37.54 11.71 6.37
CA GLY A 112 -36.95 12.96 5.89
C GLY A 112 -35.59 13.27 6.49
N CYS A 113 -34.88 12.28 7.03
CA CYS A 113 -33.50 12.47 7.50
C CYS A 113 -32.62 13.06 6.39
N GLU A 114 -31.80 14.06 6.74
CA GLU A 114 -30.99 14.77 5.74
C GLU A 114 -29.67 14.07 5.43
N VAL A 115 -29.09 13.36 6.41
CA VAL A 115 -27.81 12.65 6.27
C VAL A 115 -27.99 11.22 6.78
N ILE A 116 -27.75 10.25 5.90
CA ILE A 116 -27.86 8.82 6.18
C ILE A 116 -26.49 8.17 5.89
N CYS A 117 -25.84 7.65 6.92
CA CYS A 117 -24.57 6.93 6.79
C CYS A 117 -24.81 5.44 6.57
N GLU A 118 -23.90 4.79 5.83
CA GLU A 118 -23.96 3.37 5.44
C GLU A 118 -25.29 3.01 4.73
N ALA A 119 -25.84 3.97 3.97
CA ALA A 119 -27.12 3.83 3.31
C ALA A 119 -27.12 2.68 2.30
N ALA A 120 -27.88 1.63 2.57
CA ALA A 120 -27.88 0.38 1.81
C ALA A 120 -29.02 0.28 0.80
N PHE A 121 -28.68 -0.12 -0.43
CA PHE A 121 -29.60 -0.30 -1.54
C PHE A 121 -29.41 -1.64 -2.22
N SER A 122 -30.49 -2.23 -2.71
CA SER A 122 -30.45 -3.48 -3.47
C SER A 122 -31.50 -3.49 -4.57
N CYS A 123 -31.08 -3.88 -5.76
CA CYS A 123 -31.93 -4.26 -6.89
C CYS A 123 -31.56 -5.70 -7.31
N PRO A 124 -32.28 -6.36 -8.25
CA PRO A 124 -32.02 -7.76 -8.55
C PRO A 124 -30.57 -8.07 -8.87
N ASN A 125 -29.94 -8.94 -8.05
CA ASN A 125 -28.54 -9.38 -8.10
C ASN A 125 -27.49 -8.29 -7.85
N HIS A 126 -27.87 -7.12 -7.35
CA HIS A 126 -26.96 -6.00 -7.07
C HIS A 126 -27.19 -5.43 -5.67
N TYR A 127 -26.10 -4.97 -5.05
CA TYR A 127 -26.12 -4.38 -3.73
C TYR A 127 -25.02 -3.32 -3.61
N CYS A 128 -25.33 -2.23 -2.93
CA CYS A 128 -24.33 -1.26 -2.44
C CYS A 128 -24.70 -0.70 -1.08
N ALA A 129 -23.70 -0.24 -0.35
CA ALA A 129 -23.84 0.67 0.78
C ALA A 129 -23.01 1.93 0.50
N VAL A 130 -23.59 3.08 0.80
CA VAL A 130 -23.00 4.41 0.57
C VAL A 130 -22.49 4.94 1.89
N ASP A 131 -21.23 5.36 1.95
CA ASP A 131 -20.62 5.84 3.19
C ASP A 131 -21.44 7.00 3.79
N VAL A 132 -21.74 8.03 2.98
CA VAL A 132 -22.65 9.12 3.38
C VAL A 132 -23.58 9.49 2.22
N LEU A 133 -24.89 9.38 2.45
CA LEU A 133 -25.95 9.79 1.54
C LEU A 133 -26.62 11.07 2.10
N ARG A 134 -26.50 12.19 1.38
CA ARG A 134 -27.05 13.49 1.82
C ARG A 134 -28.19 13.93 0.94
N LYS A 135 -29.28 14.39 1.58
CA LYS A 135 -30.46 14.95 0.90
C LYS A 135 -30.13 16.27 0.20
N THR A 136 -30.64 16.45 -1.00
CA THR A 136 -30.56 17.68 -1.77
C THR A 136 -31.96 18.16 -2.16
N PRO A 137 -32.16 19.38 -2.65
CA PRO A 137 -33.51 19.84 -3.04
C PRO A 137 -34.20 18.95 -4.06
N ASN A 138 -33.44 18.28 -4.95
CA ASN A 138 -33.98 17.51 -6.06
C ASN A 138 -33.67 16.00 -6.00
N GLY A 139 -33.13 15.50 -4.89
CA GLY A 139 -32.76 14.10 -4.74
C GLY A 139 -31.73 13.88 -3.66
N TRP A 140 -30.69 13.10 -3.96
CA TRP A 140 -29.65 12.70 -3.00
C TRP A 140 -28.26 12.84 -3.61
N ALA A 141 -27.27 13.16 -2.80
CA ALA A 141 -25.88 13.19 -3.18
C ALA A 141 -25.10 12.07 -2.48
N ILE A 142 -24.22 11.41 -3.20
CA ILE A 142 -23.32 10.37 -2.70
C ILE A 142 -22.00 11.02 -2.29
N TYR A 143 -21.53 10.72 -1.08
CA TYR A 143 -20.19 11.04 -0.60
C TYR A 143 -19.48 9.73 -0.24
N GLU A 144 -18.52 9.36 -1.06
CA GLU A 144 -17.65 8.20 -0.82
C GLU A 144 -16.43 8.65 -0.05
N VAL A 145 -16.15 8.00 1.08
CA VAL A 145 -15.04 8.35 1.97
C VAL A 145 -13.85 7.42 1.73
N LYS A 146 -12.68 8.00 1.56
CA LYS A 146 -11.43 7.22 1.41
C LYS A 146 -10.32 7.80 2.30
N SER A 147 -9.59 6.95 2.96
CA SER A 147 -8.43 7.32 3.79
C SER A 147 -7.20 7.78 2.97
N THR A 148 -7.34 8.02 1.66
CA THR A 148 -6.30 8.66 0.84
C THR A 148 -6.25 10.15 1.07
N THR A 149 -5.14 10.79 0.68
CA THR A 149 -4.97 12.25 0.78
C THR A 149 -5.15 12.96 -0.54
N SER A 150 -5.58 14.22 -0.50
CA SER A 150 -5.54 15.16 -1.62
C SER A 150 -5.14 16.56 -1.14
N LYS A 151 -4.71 17.43 -2.05
CA LYS A 151 -4.52 18.86 -1.76
C LYS A 151 -5.83 19.61 -1.98
N ALA A 152 -6.11 20.59 -1.12
CA ALA A 152 -7.26 21.46 -1.31
C ALA A 152 -7.16 22.22 -2.64
N GLY A 153 -8.26 22.26 -3.41
CA GLY A 153 -8.32 22.98 -4.70
C GLY A 153 -7.45 22.37 -5.82
N ALA A 154 -6.85 21.21 -5.64
CA ALA A 154 -6.11 20.54 -6.70
C ALA A 154 -7.03 20.17 -7.88
N PRO A 155 -6.55 20.23 -9.13
CA PRO A 155 -7.34 19.83 -10.29
C PRO A 155 -7.72 18.36 -10.21
N LEU A 156 -8.86 18.02 -10.84
CA LEU A 156 -9.34 16.64 -10.91
C LEU A 156 -8.36 15.79 -11.72
N ASP A 157 -7.75 14.81 -11.05
CA ASP A 157 -6.79 13.88 -11.66
C ASP A 157 -7.45 12.52 -11.90
N GLU A 158 -7.74 12.22 -13.18
CA GLU A 158 -8.37 10.96 -13.60
C GLU A 158 -7.52 9.74 -13.23
N LYS A 159 -6.18 9.82 -13.33
CA LYS A 159 -5.30 8.70 -12.98
C LYS A 159 -5.37 8.37 -11.49
N LYS A 160 -5.50 9.40 -10.65
CA LYS A 160 -5.57 9.25 -9.21
C LYS A 160 -6.97 8.82 -8.73
N PHE A 161 -8.02 9.41 -9.32
CA PHE A 161 -9.39 9.29 -8.81
C PHE A 161 -10.30 8.39 -9.65
N GLY A 162 -9.88 7.95 -10.84
CA GLY A 162 -10.69 7.13 -11.75
C GLY A 162 -11.22 5.83 -11.11
N LYS A 163 -10.42 5.16 -10.29
CA LYS A 163 -10.87 3.95 -9.56
C LYS A 163 -12.03 4.23 -8.60
N TYR A 164 -12.07 5.40 -8.00
CA TYR A 164 -13.16 5.82 -7.10
C TYR A 164 -14.39 6.24 -7.89
N ALA A 165 -14.20 6.83 -9.07
CA ALA A 165 -15.31 7.13 -9.98
C ALA A 165 -16.03 5.85 -10.44
N THR A 166 -15.30 4.76 -10.73
CA THR A 166 -15.86 3.45 -11.04
C THR A 166 -16.71 2.89 -9.89
N ASP A 167 -16.22 3.03 -8.66
CA ASP A 167 -16.91 2.63 -7.43
C ASP A 167 -18.23 3.41 -7.25
N ILE A 168 -18.17 4.75 -7.31
CA ILE A 168 -19.32 5.64 -7.13
C ILE A 168 -20.34 5.46 -8.28
N ALA A 169 -19.88 5.25 -9.52
CA ALA A 169 -20.75 5.02 -10.67
C ALA A 169 -21.65 3.78 -10.49
N TYR A 170 -21.09 2.70 -9.94
CA TYR A 170 -21.87 1.51 -9.61
C TYR A 170 -22.89 1.79 -8.50
N GLN A 171 -22.50 2.48 -7.44
CA GLN A 171 -23.40 2.86 -6.36
C GLN A 171 -24.55 3.70 -6.89
N ARG A 172 -24.26 4.76 -7.65
CA ARG A 172 -25.27 5.60 -8.30
C ARG A 172 -26.23 4.78 -9.15
N TRP A 173 -25.70 3.88 -9.96
CA TRP A 173 -26.55 3.02 -10.81
C TRP A 173 -27.48 2.15 -9.98
N VAL A 174 -27.03 1.49 -8.91
CA VAL A 174 -27.85 0.66 -8.03
C VAL A 174 -28.95 1.50 -7.36
N ILE A 175 -28.62 2.69 -6.87
CA ILE A 175 -29.55 3.62 -6.22
C ILE A 175 -30.64 4.06 -7.19
N GLU A 176 -30.28 4.43 -8.40
CA GLU A 176 -31.23 4.85 -9.43
C GLU A 176 -32.12 3.68 -9.92
N GLN A 177 -31.63 2.42 -9.94
CA GLN A 177 -32.47 1.24 -10.15
C GLN A 177 -33.48 1.03 -9.01
N CYS A 178 -33.24 1.58 -7.81
CA CYS A 178 -34.20 1.58 -6.72
C CYS A 178 -35.19 2.76 -6.77
N GLY A 179 -35.17 3.58 -7.82
CA GLY A 179 -36.07 4.72 -8.03
C GLY A 179 -35.67 5.99 -7.26
N VAL A 180 -34.43 6.07 -6.79
CA VAL A 180 -33.90 7.22 -6.05
C VAL A 180 -33.02 8.05 -6.97
N MET A 181 -33.33 9.36 -7.11
CA MET A 181 -32.55 10.28 -7.96
C MET A 181 -31.25 10.68 -7.26
N VAL A 182 -30.11 10.49 -7.94
CA VAL A 182 -28.79 10.96 -7.51
C VAL A 182 -28.46 12.26 -8.24
N THR A 183 -28.18 13.31 -7.47
CA THR A 183 -27.96 14.68 -7.98
C THR A 183 -26.51 15.17 -7.86
N GLY A 184 -25.65 14.40 -7.22
CA GLY A 184 -24.23 14.73 -7.06
C GLY A 184 -23.43 13.54 -6.58
N THR A 185 -22.15 13.48 -6.96
CA THR A 185 -21.25 12.38 -6.61
C THR A 185 -19.89 12.94 -6.20
N TYR A 186 -19.54 12.74 -4.94
CA TYR A 186 -18.38 13.35 -4.30
C TYR A 186 -17.47 12.31 -3.67
N LEU A 187 -16.17 12.60 -3.69
CA LEU A 187 -15.16 11.88 -2.95
C LEU A 187 -14.70 12.70 -1.76
N VAL A 188 -14.69 12.12 -0.58
CA VAL A 188 -14.15 12.71 0.64
C VAL A 188 -12.79 12.10 0.92
N THR A 189 -11.76 12.93 1.02
CA THR A 189 -10.37 12.51 1.27
C THR A 189 -9.76 13.33 2.40
N LEU A 190 -8.70 12.84 3.01
CA LEU A 190 -7.91 13.64 3.95
C LEU A 190 -7.17 14.77 3.20
N ASN A 191 -7.11 15.94 3.80
CA ASN A 191 -6.35 17.07 3.30
C ASN A 191 -4.87 16.92 3.68
N SER A 192 -3.99 16.74 2.68
CA SER A 192 -2.55 16.59 2.91
C SER A 192 -1.87 17.86 3.45
N ASP A 193 -2.50 19.01 3.32
CA ASP A 193 -1.98 20.31 3.77
C ASP A 193 -2.52 20.69 5.17
N TYR A 194 -3.43 19.89 5.74
CA TYR A 194 -3.93 20.09 7.09
C TYR A 194 -2.83 19.84 8.12
N VAL A 195 -2.65 20.79 9.02
CA VAL A 195 -1.75 20.69 10.18
C VAL A 195 -2.59 20.79 11.44
N LEU A 196 -2.42 19.86 12.37
CA LEU A 196 -3.11 19.89 13.66
C LEU A 196 -2.55 21.02 14.53
N GLU A 197 -3.44 21.89 15.00
CA GLU A 197 -3.17 22.95 15.98
C GLU A 197 -4.25 22.91 17.06
N GLY A 198 -3.91 22.32 18.21
CA GLY A 198 -4.84 22.11 19.32
C GLY A 198 -5.90 21.06 19.01
N GLU A 199 -7.17 21.45 18.83
CA GLU A 199 -8.29 20.52 18.59
C GLU A 199 -8.42 20.18 17.09
N LEU A 200 -8.79 18.92 16.81
CA LEU A 200 -8.99 18.43 15.45
C LEU A 200 -10.18 19.12 14.76
N ASN A 201 -9.91 19.86 13.69
CA ASN A 201 -10.94 20.51 12.87
C ASN A 201 -11.31 19.63 11.68
N ILE A 202 -12.44 18.91 11.76
CA ILE A 202 -12.89 17.99 10.71
C ILE A 202 -13.17 18.68 9.37
N HIS A 203 -13.64 19.94 9.37
CA HIS A 203 -13.95 20.67 8.14
C HIS A 203 -12.69 21.13 7.38
N GLN A 204 -11.57 21.26 8.06
CA GLN A 204 -10.27 21.54 7.44
C GLN A 204 -9.49 20.27 7.13
N LEU A 205 -9.74 19.20 7.92
CA LEU A 205 -9.11 17.90 7.74
C LEU A 205 -9.55 17.19 6.47
N PHE A 206 -10.80 17.39 6.04
CA PHE A 206 -11.34 16.73 4.86
C PHE A 206 -11.45 17.65 3.65
N ASN A 207 -11.11 17.12 2.48
CA ASN A 207 -11.44 17.70 1.18
C ASN A 207 -12.64 16.97 0.58
N ILE A 208 -13.59 17.73 0.03
CA ILE A 208 -14.73 17.21 -0.73
C ILE A 208 -14.46 17.52 -2.20
N ILE A 209 -14.33 16.48 -3.02
CA ILE A 209 -13.99 16.58 -4.44
C ILE A 209 -15.22 16.18 -5.26
N ASP A 210 -15.69 17.06 -6.15
CA ASP A 210 -16.74 16.71 -7.11
C ASP A 210 -16.19 15.75 -8.17
N LEU A 211 -16.62 14.49 -8.13
CA LEU A 211 -16.27 13.46 -9.12
C LEU A 211 -17.31 13.31 -10.23
N SER A 212 -18.37 14.09 -10.24
CA SER A 212 -19.47 13.94 -11.22
C SER A 212 -18.97 13.84 -12.67
N PRO A 213 -17.96 14.62 -13.14
CA PRO A 213 -17.46 14.50 -14.51
C PRO A 213 -16.84 13.13 -14.83
N LEU A 214 -16.12 12.51 -13.88
CA LEU A 214 -15.52 11.18 -14.06
C LEU A 214 -16.57 10.08 -13.90
N VAL A 215 -17.49 10.25 -12.95
CA VAL A 215 -18.57 9.29 -12.67
C VAL A 215 -19.51 9.16 -13.87
N GLU A 216 -19.84 10.24 -14.58
CA GLU A 216 -20.67 10.19 -15.80
C GLU A 216 -20.06 9.25 -16.86
N ASN A 217 -18.76 9.34 -17.09
CA ASN A 217 -18.06 8.49 -18.06
C ASN A 217 -18.10 7.00 -17.64
N GLU A 218 -17.93 6.71 -16.36
CA GLU A 218 -17.97 5.36 -15.81
C GLU A 218 -19.41 4.81 -15.73
N TYR A 219 -20.38 5.65 -15.42
CA TYR A 219 -21.79 5.29 -15.29
C TYR A 219 -22.34 4.64 -16.57
N LEU A 220 -21.97 5.16 -17.74
CA LEU A 220 -22.39 4.60 -19.03
C LEU A 220 -21.90 3.16 -19.25
N LYS A 221 -20.84 2.75 -18.57
CA LYS A 221 -20.25 1.40 -18.69
C LYS A 221 -20.92 0.40 -17.74
N VAL A 222 -21.53 0.86 -16.64
CA VAL A 222 -22.05 0.00 -15.56
C VAL A 222 -23.01 -1.08 -16.05
N PRO A 223 -24.04 -0.80 -16.90
CA PRO A 223 -24.98 -1.82 -17.34
C PRO A 223 -24.32 -2.97 -18.11
N THR A 224 -23.32 -2.66 -18.94
CA THR A 224 -22.59 -3.67 -19.71
C THR A 224 -21.65 -4.47 -18.82
N GLN A 225 -20.92 -3.80 -17.95
CA GLN A 225 -19.94 -4.44 -17.06
C GLN A 225 -20.61 -5.32 -16.00
N THR A 226 -21.72 -4.89 -15.41
CA THR A 226 -22.50 -5.73 -14.48
C THR A 226 -23.03 -6.99 -15.14
N LYS A 227 -23.51 -6.89 -16.39
CA LYS A 227 -23.96 -8.05 -17.17
C LYS A 227 -22.80 -9.03 -17.42
N LEU A 228 -21.64 -8.55 -17.81
CA LEU A 228 -20.45 -9.39 -18.00
C LEU A 228 -19.99 -10.03 -16.69
N ALA A 229 -19.94 -9.25 -15.60
CA ALA A 229 -19.58 -9.75 -14.29
C ALA A 229 -20.50 -10.87 -13.80
N LEU A 230 -21.83 -10.69 -13.93
CA LEU A 230 -22.79 -11.73 -13.57
C LEU A 230 -22.69 -12.98 -14.45
N ALA A 231 -22.47 -12.81 -15.77
CA ALA A 231 -22.27 -13.93 -16.69
C ALA A 231 -20.98 -14.73 -16.37
N THR A 232 -19.99 -14.10 -15.78
CA THR A 232 -18.74 -14.74 -15.36
C THR A 232 -18.92 -15.61 -14.11
N LEU A 233 -19.95 -15.36 -13.30
CA LEU A 233 -20.18 -16.07 -12.04
C LEU A 233 -20.84 -17.44 -12.27
N ASP A 234 -20.18 -18.28 -13.06
CA ASP A 234 -20.51 -19.71 -13.24
C ASP A 234 -19.43 -20.54 -12.48
N PRO A 235 -19.79 -21.29 -11.41
CA PRO A 235 -18.82 -22.04 -10.62
C PRO A 235 -18.10 -23.16 -11.41
N THR A 236 -18.66 -23.56 -12.53
CA THR A 236 -18.14 -24.67 -13.37
C THR A 236 -17.14 -24.21 -14.42
N ASN A 237 -16.97 -22.88 -14.61
CA ASN A 237 -16.16 -22.33 -15.70
C ASN A 237 -15.25 -21.20 -15.23
N GLU A 238 -14.00 -21.55 -14.87
CA GLU A 238 -12.97 -20.55 -14.56
C GLU A 238 -12.61 -19.76 -15.82
N PRO A 239 -12.71 -18.41 -15.81
CA PRO A 239 -12.37 -17.59 -16.97
C PRO A 239 -10.91 -17.73 -17.38
N ILE A 240 -10.67 -17.94 -18.66
CA ILE A 240 -9.32 -17.90 -19.24
C ILE A 240 -8.99 -16.44 -19.51
N THR A 241 -7.96 -15.94 -18.83
CA THR A 241 -7.49 -14.55 -18.97
C THR A 241 -5.98 -14.56 -18.89
N ASP A 242 -5.33 -13.91 -19.82
CA ASP A 242 -3.88 -13.75 -19.83
C ASP A 242 -3.42 -12.57 -18.96
N LEU A 243 -2.12 -12.51 -18.66
CA LEU A 243 -1.54 -11.40 -17.92
C LEU A 243 -1.65 -10.10 -18.72
N SER A 244 -1.96 -9.02 -18.02
CA SER A 244 -2.14 -7.70 -18.63
C SER A 244 -1.72 -6.58 -17.67
N ALA A 245 -1.76 -5.34 -18.14
CA ALA A 245 -1.52 -4.16 -17.30
C ALA A 245 -2.46 -4.10 -16.08
N ASN A 246 -3.66 -4.64 -16.20
CA ASN A 246 -4.66 -4.70 -15.13
C ASN A 246 -4.22 -5.56 -13.93
N CYS A 247 -3.21 -6.44 -14.11
CA CYS A 247 -2.66 -7.21 -12.99
C CYS A 247 -1.92 -6.34 -11.95
N LYS A 248 -1.52 -5.13 -12.33
CA LYS A 248 -0.81 -4.16 -11.44
C LYS A 248 -1.49 -2.80 -11.35
N SER A 249 -2.59 -2.57 -12.07
CA SER A 249 -3.34 -1.30 -12.10
C SER A 249 -4.85 -1.55 -12.10
N PRO A 250 -5.65 -0.77 -11.38
CA PRO A 250 -5.29 0.36 -10.50
C PRO A 250 -4.59 -0.07 -9.21
N ASP A 251 -4.74 -1.32 -8.77
CA ASP A 251 -4.09 -1.91 -7.61
C ASP A 251 -3.49 -3.27 -8.01
N SER A 252 -2.43 -3.72 -7.30
CA SER A 252 -1.84 -5.04 -7.53
C SER A 252 -2.88 -6.14 -7.25
N CYS A 253 -3.00 -7.09 -8.17
CA CYS A 253 -3.96 -8.18 -8.07
C CYS A 253 -3.51 -9.20 -7.01
N SER A 254 -4.38 -9.52 -6.05
CA SER A 254 -4.12 -10.52 -5.01
C SER A 254 -4.05 -11.97 -5.53
N PHE A 255 -4.36 -12.20 -6.82
CA PHE A 255 -4.26 -13.51 -7.48
C PHE A 255 -3.04 -13.62 -8.40
N TRP A 256 -2.07 -12.71 -8.25
CA TRP A 256 -0.86 -12.69 -9.08
C TRP A 256 -0.12 -14.04 -9.04
N GLU A 257 0.17 -14.57 -7.86
CA GLU A 257 0.87 -15.84 -7.65
C GLU A 257 0.15 -17.02 -8.33
N TYR A 258 -1.18 -17.05 -8.21
CA TYR A 258 -1.99 -18.09 -8.87
C TYR A 258 -1.91 -18.00 -10.40
N CYS A 259 -1.96 -16.79 -10.96
CA CYS A 259 -1.93 -16.59 -12.40
C CYS A 259 -0.53 -16.81 -13.01
N THR A 260 0.53 -16.60 -12.24
CA THR A 260 1.93 -16.74 -12.70
C THR A 260 2.59 -18.09 -12.35
N LYS A 261 1.89 -18.97 -11.63
CA LYS A 261 2.42 -20.28 -11.16
C LYS A 261 2.99 -21.20 -12.26
N HIS A 262 2.62 -20.94 -13.53
CA HIS A 262 3.12 -21.70 -14.69
C HIS A 262 4.43 -21.18 -15.24
N LEU A 263 4.90 -20.02 -14.79
CA LEU A 263 6.16 -19.41 -15.23
C LEU A 263 7.35 -20.11 -14.58
N PRO A 264 8.51 -20.07 -15.23
CA PRO A 264 9.76 -20.54 -14.62
C PRO A 264 10.11 -19.71 -13.37
N ASN A 265 11.01 -20.24 -12.55
CA ASN A 265 11.56 -19.54 -11.38
C ASN A 265 13.09 -19.54 -11.44
N PRO A 266 13.78 -18.40 -11.65
CA PRO A 266 13.17 -17.06 -11.81
C PRO A 266 12.53 -16.84 -13.18
N SER A 267 11.54 -15.96 -13.20
CA SER A 267 10.82 -15.52 -14.39
C SER A 267 11.20 -14.10 -14.82
N ILE A 268 10.73 -13.67 -15.98
CA ILE A 268 10.85 -12.27 -16.44
C ILE A 268 10.36 -11.27 -15.38
N PHE A 269 9.36 -11.65 -14.58
CA PHE A 269 8.80 -10.74 -13.56
C PHE A 269 9.71 -10.56 -12.34
N ASP A 270 10.72 -11.41 -12.17
CA ASP A 270 11.73 -11.33 -11.11
C ASP A 270 12.93 -10.46 -11.50
N VAL A 271 13.00 -9.98 -12.75
CA VAL A 271 14.02 -9.03 -13.18
C VAL A 271 13.88 -7.71 -12.43
N TYR A 272 14.92 -7.25 -11.78
CA TYR A 272 14.96 -6.04 -10.98
C TYR A 272 15.59 -4.86 -11.73
N GLY A 273 15.24 -3.63 -11.31
CA GLY A 273 15.85 -2.41 -11.80
C GLY A 273 14.95 -1.54 -12.68
N SER A 274 15.24 -0.25 -12.72
CA SER A 274 14.44 0.77 -13.42
C SER A 274 14.37 0.56 -14.95
N GLY A 275 15.33 -0.18 -15.52
CA GLY A 275 15.36 -0.52 -16.94
C GLY A 275 14.33 -1.56 -17.36
N CYS A 276 13.71 -2.29 -16.43
CA CYS A 276 12.74 -3.35 -16.69
C CYS A 276 11.48 -3.21 -15.84
N ARG A 277 10.70 -2.13 -16.09
CA ARG A 277 9.41 -1.90 -15.43
C ARG A 277 8.36 -2.90 -15.92
N PHE A 278 7.23 -2.96 -15.23
CA PHE A 278 6.18 -3.97 -15.47
C PHE A 278 5.67 -4.00 -16.91
N ASP A 279 5.50 -2.86 -17.56
CA ASP A 279 5.11 -2.75 -18.96
C ASP A 279 6.12 -3.42 -19.91
N LYS A 280 7.43 -3.25 -19.68
CA LYS A 280 8.48 -3.91 -20.44
C LYS A 280 8.52 -5.42 -20.16
N LYS A 281 8.35 -5.83 -18.91
CA LYS A 281 8.24 -7.25 -18.52
C LYS A 281 7.04 -7.90 -19.20
N LEU A 282 5.90 -7.23 -19.20
CA LEU A 282 4.68 -7.71 -19.85
C LEU A 282 4.86 -7.86 -21.37
N LYS A 283 5.60 -6.93 -22.02
CA LYS A 283 5.94 -7.05 -23.43
C LYS A 283 6.79 -8.28 -23.70
N PHE A 284 7.86 -8.53 -22.94
CA PHE A 284 8.67 -9.73 -23.06
C PHE A 284 7.85 -11.00 -22.84
N TYR A 285 6.99 -11.00 -21.84
CA TYR A 285 6.06 -12.11 -21.59
C TYR A 285 5.18 -12.41 -22.82
N GLN A 286 4.62 -11.37 -23.45
CA GLN A 286 3.78 -11.50 -24.66
C GLN A 286 4.59 -11.96 -25.89
N GLU A 287 5.89 -11.70 -25.93
CA GLU A 287 6.83 -12.20 -26.95
C GLU A 287 7.25 -13.66 -26.69
N GLY A 288 6.76 -14.30 -25.62
CA GLY A 288 7.11 -15.67 -25.25
C GLY A 288 8.46 -15.80 -24.51
N LYS A 289 9.03 -14.69 -24.04
CA LYS A 289 10.26 -14.66 -23.24
C LYS A 289 9.91 -14.68 -21.77
N TRP A 290 9.98 -15.83 -21.14
CA TRP A 290 9.47 -16.05 -19.79
C TRP A 290 10.55 -16.27 -18.74
N SER A 291 11.70 -16.77 -19.13
CA SER A 291 12.81 -17.11 -18.26
C SER A 291 13.98 -16.13 -18.38
N PHE A 292 14.97 -16.25 -17.51
CA PHE A 292 16.23 -15.51 -17.63
C PHE A 292 17.05 -15.98 -18.81
N GLU A 293 16.96 -17.26 -19.20
CA GLU A 293 17.60 -17.81 -20.40
C GLU A 293 17.07 -17.12 -21.66
N ASP A 294 15.76 -16.88 -21.75
CA ASP A 294 15.15 -16.18 -22.89
C ASP A 294 15.64 -14.73 -23.02
N LEU A 295 16.09 -14.14 -21.90
CA LEU A 295 16.56 -12.77 -21.82
C LEU A 295 18.09 -12.62 -21.92
N ALA A 296 18.83 -13.71 -21.95
CA ALA A 296 20.29 -13.69 -21.86
C ALA A 296 21.00 -12.87 -22.96
N GLN A 297 20.32 -12.66 -24.10
CA GLN A 297 20.84 -11.86 -25.23
C GLN A 297 20.15 -10.48 -25.33
N GLU A 298 19.25 -10.13 -24.44
CA GLU A 298 18.58 -8.84 -24.43
C GLU A 298 19.46 -7.80 -23.72
N ALA A 299 19.54 -6.59 -24.28
CA ALA A 299 20.14 -5.44 -23.61
C ALA A 299 19.05 -4.67 -22.86
N ILE A 300 18.83 -5.03 -21.61
CA ILE A 300 17.73 -4.46 -20.79
C ILE A 300 18.22 -3.23 -20.02
N GLY A 301 19.41 -3.32 -19.43
CA GLY A 301 20.07 -2.28 -18.64
C GLY A 301 21.10 -2.87 -17.68
N ASN A 302 21.99 -2.04 -17.14
CA ASN A 302 23.14 -2.51 -16.35
C ASN A 302 22.77 -3.48 -15.23
N ILE A 303 21.79 -3.15 -14.41
CA ILE A 303 21.39 -3.96 -13.25
C ILE A 303 20.60 -5.22 -13.68
N PRO A 304 19.58 -5.13 -14.56
CA PRO A 304 18.94 -6.32 -15.12
C PRO A 304 19.93 -7.31 -15.78
N ASP A 305 20.82 -6.82 -16.61
CA ASP A 305 21.79 -7.66 -17.34
C ASP A 305 22.80 -8.31 -16.38
N LEU A 306 23.21 -7.57 -15.34
CA LEU A 306 24.04 -8.11 -14.25
C LEU A 306 23.33 -9.23 -13.50
N GLN A 307 22.09 -9.00 -13.09
CA GLN A 307 21.25 -9.98 -12.39
C GLN A 307 21.09 -11.26 -13.21
N ILE A 308 20.66 -11.14 -14.48
CA ILE A 308 20.43 -12.28 -15.37
C ILE A 308 21.73 -13.08 -15.54
N ARG A 309 22.83 -12.42 -15.88
CA ARG A 309 24.13 -13.06 -16.09
C ARG A 309 24.62 -13.80 -14.83
N CYS A 310 24.57 -13.16 -13.67
CA CYS A 310 25.02 -13.76 -12.42
C CYS A 310 24.16 -14.94 -12.01
N THR A 311 22.84 -14.84 -12.19
CA THR A 311 21.90 -15.91 -11.85
C THR A 311 22.10 -17.13 -12.75
N LEU A 312 22.20 -16.93 -14.08
CA LEU A 312 22.40 -18.02 -15.03
C LEU A 312 23.75 -18.76 -14.86
N ASN A 313 24.81 -18.03 -14.52
CA ASN A 313 26.11 -18.59 -14.27
C ASN A 313 26.34 -19.07 -12.84
N ASN A 314 25.39 -18.78 -11.93
CA ASN A 314 25.54 -18.99 -10.49
C ASN A 314 26.84 -18.42 -9.93
N THR A 315 27.17 -17.17 -10.30
CA THR A 315 28.41 -16.49 -9.92
C THR A 315 28.15 -15.16 -9.28
N ASP A 316 28.94 -14.82 -8.28
CA ASP A 316 28.96 -13.49 -7.70
C ASP A 316 29.65 -12.50 -8.66
N TYR A 317 29.27 -11.24 -8.60
CA TYR A 317 29.97 -10.15 -9.25
C TYR A 317 30.44 -9.14 -8.23
N ILE A 318 31.72 -8.84 -8.25
CA ILE A 318 32.38 -7.87 -7.37
C ILE A 318 33.23 -6.95 -8.24
N ASN A 319 33.06 -5.64 -8.05
CA ASN A 319 33.93 -4.60 -8.58
C ASN A 319 34.67 -3.94 -7.41
N PRO A 320 35.88 -4.41 -7.06
CA PRO A 320 36.62 -3.91 -5.91
C PRO A 320 36.92 -2.41 -5.99
N ASP A 321 37.26 -1.89 -7.18
CA ASP A 321 37.57 -0.46 -7.37
C ASP A 321 36.35 0.41 -7.08
N GLY A 322 35.15 0.04 -7.57
CA GLY A 322 33.92 0.77 -7.31
C GLY A 322 33.49 0.71 -5.83
N ILE A 323 33.79 -0.40 -5.14
CA ILE A 323 33.57 -0.52 -3.70
C ILE A 323 34.56 0.36 -2.94
N LYS A 324 35.83 0.34 -3.35
CA LYS A 324 36.87 1.18 -2.74
C LYS A 324 36.58 2.66 -2.87
N ASP A 325 36.14 3.13 -4.04
CA ASP A 325 35.72 4.52 -4.29
C ASP A 325 34.58 4.95 -3.35
N PHE A 326 33.74 4.01 -2.93
CA PHE A 326 32.70 4.26 -1.92
C PHE A 326 33.32 4.32 -0.51
N LEU A 327 34.16 3.33 -0.14
CA LEU A 327 34.77 3.23 1.18
C LEU A 327 35.72 4.40 1.50
N ASP A 328 36.41 4.95 0.50
CA ASP A 328 37.33 6.10 0.63
C ASP A 328 36.62 7.40 1.07
N LYS A 329 35.28 7.44 1.01
CA LYS A 329 34.47 8.58 1.52
C LYS A 329 34.18 8.50 3.02
N ILE A 330 34.44 7.34 3.63
CA ILE A 330 34.13 7.09 5.03
C ILE A 330 35.24 7.65 5.92
N THR A 331 34.85 8.36 6.95
CA THR A 331 35.75 8.90 7.96
C THR A 331 35.33 8.45 9.36
N TYR A 332 36.26 8.52 10.32
CA TYR A 332 35.99 8.20 11.71
C TYR A 332 35.90 9.48 12.55
N PRO A 333 35.06 9.50 13.61
CA PRO A 333 34.19 8.43 14.08
C PRO A 333 33.11 8.09 13.05
N LEU A 334 32.75 6.79 12.93
CA LEU A 334 31.73 6.27 12.03
C LEU A 334 30.54 5.76 12.83
N TYR A 335 29.35 6.28 12.50
CA TYR A 335 28.09 5.93 13.12
C TYR A 335 27.18 5.20 12.11
N PHE A 336 26.33 4.26 12.56
CA PHE A 336 25.32 3.56 11.78
C PHE A 336 23.97 3.83 12.42
N LEU A 337 23.10 4.53 11.71
CA LEU A 337 21.83 5.04 12.21
C LEU A 337 20.66 4.40 11.47
N ASP A 338 19.66 3.98 12.23
CA ASP A 338 18.36 3.56 11.74
C ASP A 338 17.23 4.07 12.63
N PHE A 339 16.10 4.46 12.03
CA PHE A 339 14.91 4.95 12.72
C PHE A 339 13.73 4.01 12.58
N GLU A 340 12.96 3.88 13.68
CA GLU A 340 11.60 3.35 13.64
C GLU A 340 10.58 4.47 13.80
N SER A 341 9.48 4.36 13.04
CA SER A 341 8.43 5.38 13.01
C SER A 341 7.03 4.79 12.97
N MET A 342 6.07 5.53 13.48
CA MET A 342 4.64 5.30 13.26
C MET A 342 4.09 6.27 12.21
N GLN A 343 3.01 5.87 11.53
CA GLN A 343 2.36 6.68 10.50
C GLN A 343 0.85 6.73 10.70
N PRO A 344 0.37 7.47 11.72
CA PRO A 344 -1.06 7.55 11.98
C PRO A 344 -1.81 8.20 10.82
N VAL A 345 -2.97 7.66 10.50
CA VAL A 345 -3.83 8.19 9.43
C VAL A 345 -4.37 9.57 9.76
N LEU A 346 -4.71 9.81 11.03
CA LEU A 346 -5.10 11.11 11.56
C LEU A 346 -3.94 11.73 12.35
N PRO A 347 -3.73 13.05 12.27
CA PRO A 347 -2.70 13.72 13.05
C PRO A 347 -3.00 13.61 14.55
N GLN A 348 -2.00 13.25 15.35
CA GLN A 348 -2.14 12.97 16.78
C GLN A 348 -1.51 14.05 17.68
N TYR A 349 -0.57 14.83 17.14
CA TYR A 349 0.18 15.84 17.89
C TYR A 349 0.19 17.16 17.14
N ASP A 350 0.31 18.26 17.86
CA ASP A 350 0.45 19.59 17.24
C ASP A 350 1.59 19.61 16.22
N GLY A 351 1.34 20.28 15.09
CA GLY A 351 2.28 20.33 13.98
C GLY A 351 2.34 19.08 13.12
N THR A 352 1.52 18.03 13.40
CA THR A 352 1.46 16.83 12.56
C THR A 352 0.36 16.90 11.50
N ARG A 353 0.52 16.11 10.45
CA ARG A 353 -0.38 16.00 9.29
C ARG A 353 -0.86 14.56 9.11
N PRO A 354 -1.98 14.33 8.37
CA PRO A 354 -2.37 12.98 7.98
C PRO A 354 -1.20 12.20 7.34
N TYR A 355 -0.98 10.98 7.80
CA TYR A 355 0.12 10.10 7.34
C TYR A 355 1.54 10.66 7.53
N MET A 356 1.74 11.61 8.44
CA MET A 356 3.08 12.05 8.78
C MET A 356 3.84 10.93 9.49
N GLN A 357 5.07 10.65 9.07
CA GLN A 357 5.96 9.74 9.76
C GLN A 357 6.46 10.38 11.06
N ILE A 358 6.29 9.68 12.17
CA ILE A 358 6.66 10.14 13.51
C ILE A 358 7.65 9.15 14.08
N CYS A 359 8.94 9.50 14.09
CA CYS A 359 9.97 8.66 14.68
C CYS A 359 9.78 8.57 16.19
N PHE A 360 9.85 7.35 16.72
CA PHE A 360 9.75 7.06 18.14
C PHE A 360 10.97 6.30 18.70
N GLN A 361 11.82 5.79 17.80
CA GLN A 361 12.99 5.00 18.17
C GLN A 361 14.14 5.23 17.18
N TYR A 362 15.37 5.13 17.64
CA TYR A 362 16.54 4.87 16.82
C TYR A 362 17.47 3.86 17.49
N SER A 363 18.27 3.20 16.67
CA SER A 363 19.42 2.43 17.06
C SER A 363 20.68 3.07 16.46
N LEU A 364 21.79 2.97 17.16
CA LEU A 364 23.04 3.60 16.77
C LEU A 364 24.23 2.70 17.14
N HIS A 365 24.84 2.06 16.14
CA HIS A 365 26.17 1.47 16.31
C HIS A 365 27.25 2.47 15.92
N TYR A 366 28.42 2.44 16.55
CA TYR A 366 29.50 3.34 16.17
C TYR A 366 30.87 2.80 16.51
N VAL A 367 31.87 3.28 15.74
CA VAL A 367 33.30 3.00 15.89
C VAL A 367 34.04 4.33 15.91
N GLU A 368 34.82 4.59 16.99
CA GLU A 368 35.47 5.89 17.19
C GLU A 368 36.69 6.14 16.29
N HIS A 369 37.39 5.07 15.91
CA HIS A 369 38.56 5.11 15.04
C HIS A 369 38.70 3.79 14.29
N GLU A 370 39.49 3.76 13.24
CA GLU A 370 39.75 2.55 12.48
C GLU A 370 40.28 1.42 13.39
N GLY A 371 39.68 0.23 13.27
CA GLY A 371 39.98 -0.91 14.14
C GLY A 371 39.52 -0.78 15.58
N GLY A 372 38.78 0.28 15.91
CA GLY A 372 38.22 0.52 17.24
C GLY A 372 37.13 -0.49 17.60
N LYS A 373 36.78 -0.58 18.89
CA LYS A 373 35.72 -1.46 19.37
C LYS A 373 34.35 -0.92 18.93
N LEU A 374 33.52 -1.80 18.40
CA LEU A 374 32.10 -1.50 18.11
C LEU A 374 31.36 -1.21 19.43
N LYS A 375 30.64 -0.10 19.46
CA LYS A 375 29.79 0.36 20.55
C LYS A 375 28.35 0.50 20.06
N HIS A 376 27.40 0.48 21.00
CA HIS A 376 25.99 0.63 20.69
C HIS A 376 25.29 1.53 21.71
N THR A 377 24.35 2.34 21.25
CA THR A 377 23.35 3.04 22.04
C THR A 377 22.03 3.07 21.29
N ALA A 378 20.93 3.27 21.99
CA ALA A 378 19.61 3.35 21.39
C ALA A 378 18.73 4.32 22.18
N PHE A 379 17.70 4.82 21.52
CA PHE A 379 16.61 5.56 22.13
C PHE A 379 15.28 4.92 21.75
N LEU A 380 14.42 4.71 22.72
CA LEU A 380 13.03 4.32 22.53
C LEU A 380 12.16 5.24 23.39
N ALA A 381 11.28 5.99 22.75
CA ALA A 381 10.40 6.94 23.42
C ALA A 381 9.50 6.26 24.47
N GLU A 382 9.04 7.04 25.44
CA GLU A 382 8.03 6.59 26.37
C GLU A 382 6.69 6.38 25.64
N SER A 383 6.09 5.19 25.82
CA SER A 383 4.83 4.82 25.16
C SER A 383 3.62 5.26 25.98
N ASN A 384 3.58 6.52 26.38
CA ASN A 384 2.57 7.11 27.26
C ASN A 384 1.56 8.01 26.51
N GLY A 385 1.60 8.01 25.18
CA GLY A 385 0.73 8.84 24.33
C GLY A 385 1.22 10.27 24.13
N GLN A 386 2.36 10.66 24.71
CA GLN A 386 2.98 11.96 24.45
C GLN A 386 3.75 11.97 23.12
N ASP A 387 3.94 13.17 22.57
CA ASP A 387 4.71 13.38 21.33
C ASP A 387 6.18 12.96 21.53
N PRO A 388 6.67 11.94 20.80
CA PRO A 388 8.03 11.44 20.99
C PRO A 388 9.10 12.27 20.28
N ARG A 389 8.72 13.15 19.34
CA ARG A 389 9.64 13.78 18.37
C ARG A 389 10.69 14.65 19.04
N ARG A 390 10.31 15.47 20.03
CA ARG A 390 11.26 16.37 20.71
C ARG A 390 12.31 15.59 21.50
N ALA A 391 11.89 14.61 22.30
CA ALA A 391 12.79 13.79 23.11
C ALA A 391 13.75 12.98 22.24
N LEU A 392 13.27 12.46 21.10
CA LEU A 392 14.11 11.73 20.13
C LEU A 392 15.14 12.67 19.49
N ALA A 393 14.76 13.89 19.08
CA ALA A 393 15.66 14.86 18.47
C ALA A 393 16.77 15.30 19.44
N GLU A 394 16.44 15.54 20.72
CA GLU A 394 17.40 15.87 21.76
C GLU A 394 18.38 14.71 22.02
N ALA A 395 17.86 13.48 22.10
CA ALA A 395 18.68 12.29 22.27
C ALA A 395 19.63 12.07 21.07
N LEU A 396 19.16 12.25 19.85
CA LEU A 396 19.96 12.12 18.64
C LEU A 396 21.12 13.14 18.61
N CYS A 397 20.84 14.40 18.95
CA CYS A 397 21.88 15.44 19.05
C CYS A 397 22.90 15.18 20.18
N ARG A 398 22.49 14.51 21.26
CA ARG A 398 23.39 14.11 22.34
C ARG A 398 24.33 12.97 21.92
N ASP A 399 23.77 11.99 21.19
CA ASP A 399 24.42 10.70 20.90
C ASP A 399 25.27 10.72 19.61
N ILE A 400 24.96 11.60 18.64
CA ILE A 400 25.77 11.83 17.43
C ILE A 400 26.46 13.20 17.50
N PRO A 401 27.77 13.25 17.66
CA PRO A 401 28.54 14.51 17.64
C PRO A 401 28.44 15.19 16.25
N ARG A 402 28.80 16.48 16.23
CA ARG A 402 28.90 17.20 14.95
C ARG A 402 30.12 16.75 14.14
N ASN A 403 30.02 16.87 12.82
CA ASN A 403 31.09 16.59 11.85
C ASN A 403 31.62 15.15 11.89
N VAL A 404 30.77 14.20 12.19
CA VAL A 404 31.07 12.76 12.16
C VAL A 404 30.38 12.10 10.98
N CYS A 405 31.02 11.09 10.40
CA CYS A 405 30.42 10.28 9.35
C CYS A 405 29.29 9.42 9.93
N THR A 406 28.10 9.56 9.37
CA THR A 406 26.94 8.74 9.73
C THR A 406 26.51 7.92 8.52
N MET A 407 26.25 6.64 8.69
CA MET A 407 25.82 5.72 7.63
C MET A 407 24.39 5.28 7.88
N ALA A 408 23.57 5.34 6.84
CA ALA A 408 22.23 4.78 6.82
C ALA A 408 22.06 3.85 5.61
N TYR A 409 21.06 2.99 5.63
CA TYR A 409 20.77 2.12 4.49
C TYR A 409 19.56 2.63 3.71
N ASN A 410 19.75 3.19 2.50
CA ASN A 410 18.77 3.94 1.73
C ASN A 410 18.38 5.26 2.41
N ASP A 411 19.33 6.13 2.59
CA ASP A 411 19.42 7.32 3.45
C ASP A 411 18.28 8.36 3.33
N ASN A 412 17.42 8.24 2.31
CA ASN A 412 16.34 9.21 2.08
C ASN A 412 15.34 9.29 3.24
N PHE A 413 15.10 8.18 3.94
CA PHE A 413 14.18 8.15 5.06
C PHE A 413 14.76 8.93 6.25
N GLU A 414 15.97 8.60 6.68
CA GLU A 414 16.68 9.22 7.80
C GLU A 414 16.87 10.72 7.55
N LYS A 415 17.35 11.08 6.37
CA LYS A 415 17.53 12.48 5.96
C LYS A 415 16.23 13.26 6.01
N THR A 416 15.14 12.68 5.50
CA THR A 416 13.83 13.34 5.51
C THR A 416 13.33 13.53 6.94
N ARG A 417 13.45 12.52 7.81
CA ARG A 417 13.00 12.61 9.21
C ARG A 417 13.83 13.62 10.00
N ILE A 418 15.15 13.64 9.82
CA ILE A 418 16.04 14.62 10.46
C ILE A 418 15.67 16.04 10.02
N LYS A 419 15.44 16.27 8.74
CA LYS A 419 15.03 17.57 8.22
C LYS A 419 13.70 18.04 8.81
N GLU A 420 12.69 17.16 8.90
CA GLU A 420 11.41 17.49 9.52
C GLU A 420 11.55 17.83 11.01
N MET A 421 12.43 17.13 11.74
CA MET A 421 12.74 17.47 13.13
C MET A 421 13.46 18.82 13.24
N ALA A 422 14.39 19.13 12.32
CA ALA A 422 15.06 20.43 12.27
C ALA A 422 14.09 21.59 12.01
N GLU A 423 13.10 21.38 11.13
CA GLU A 423 12.03 22.36 10.87
C GLU A 423 11.12 22.55 12.10
N ALA A 424 10.82 21.46 12.83
CA ALA A 424 9.96 21.50 14.01
C ALA A 424 10.66 22.09 15.25
N TYR A 425 12.00 21.95 15.37
CA TYR A 425 12.78 22.36 16.53
C TYR A 425 13.97 23.25 16.15
N PRO A 426 13.74 24.56 15.93
CA PRO A 426 14.77 25.49 15.44
C PRO A 426 16.02 25.58 16.34
N ASP A 427 15.88 25.34 17.63
CA ASP A 427 17.00 25.32 18.59
C ASP A 427 17.94 24.12 18.42
N LEU A 428 17.48 23.03 17.80
CA LEU A 428 18.26 21.84 17.47
C LEU A 428 18.66 21.79 15.96
N ALA A 429 18.11 22.69 15.15
CA ALA A 429 18.17 22.61 13.69
C ALA A 429 19.61 22.54 13.15
N ASP A 430 20.51 23.37 13.64
CA ASP A 430 21.91 23.39 13.20
C ASP A 430 22.64 22.08 13.46
N HIS A 431 22.31 21.39 14.56
CA HIS A 431 22.92 20.10 14.86
C HIS A 431 22.29 18.98 14.03
N LEU A 432 20.98 18.96 13.95
CA LEU A 432 20.26 17.98 13.14
C LEU A 432 20.65 18.06 11.66
N MET A 433 20.74 19.26 11.10
CA MET A 433 21.20 19.44 9.72
C MET A 433 22.67 19.08 9.52
N ASN A 434 23.52 19.27 10.54
CA ASN A 434 24.88 18.78 10.47
C ASN A 434 24.94 17.24 10.40
N ILE A 435 24.11 16.51 11.17
CA ILE A 435 23.99 15.06 11.06
C ILE A 435 23.50 14.68 9.66
N HIS A 436 22.40 15.31 9.17
CA HIS A 436 21.82 15.10 7.86
C HIS A 436 22.85 15.19 6.72
N ASP A 437 23.69 16.22 6.74
CA ASP A 437 24.65 16.50 5.67
C ASP A 437 25.87 15.55 5.68
N HIS A 438 26.11 14.85 6.79
CA HIS A 438 27.17 13.86 6.93
C HIS A 438 26.69 12.41 6.82
N ILE A 439 25.40 12.18 6.40
CA ILE A 439 24.91 10.84 6.13
C ILE A 439 25.39 10.34 4.77
N ILE A 440 25.96 9.13 4.76
CA ILE A 440 26.36 8.35 3.58
C ILE A 440 25.44 7.13 3.43
N ASP A 441 24.99 6.87 2.21
CA ASP A 441 24.05 5.76 1.89
C ASP A 441 24.82 4.45 1.60
N LEU A 442 24.72 3.48 2.49
CA LEU A 442 25.34 2.15 2.36
C LEU A 442 24.74 1.31 1.22
N LEU A 443 23.57 1.65 0.72
CA LEU A 443 22.96 1.00 -0.45
C LEU A 443 23.71 1.27 -1.75
N VAL A 444 24.50 2.36 -1.83
CA VAL A 444 25.14 2.84 -3.07
C VAL A 444 25.95 1.76 -3.79
N PRO A 445 26.85 0.99 -3.17
CA PRO A 445 27.62 -0.04 -3.86
C PRO A 445 26.76 -1.11 -4.55
N PHE A 446 25.65 -1.49 -3.93
CA PHE A 446 24.73 -2.48 -4.48
C PHE A 446 23.89 -1.89 -5.61
N ARG A 447 23.31 -0.70 -5.40
CA ARG A 447 22.51 0.01 -6.41
C ARG A 447 23.32 0.39 -7.66
N ALA A 448 24.60 0.68 -7.50
CA ALA A 448 25.53 0.91 -8.60
C ALA A 448 25.98 -0.38 -9.31
N GLY A 449 25.65 -1.54 -8.76
CA GLY A 449 26.04 -2.84 -9.31
C GLY A 449 27.52 -3.18 -9.06
N HIS A 450 28.13 -2.62 -8.02
CA HIS A 450 29.52 -2.97 -7.67
C HIS A 450 29.63 -4.28 -6.90
N TYR A 451 28.55 -4.70 -6.23
CA TYR A 451 28.46 -6.00 -5.59
C TYR A 451 27.07 -6.61 -5.84
N TYR A 452 27.06 -7.80 -6.42
CA TYR A 452 25.83 -8.57 -6.63
C TYR A 452 26.07 -10.06 -6.41
N ARG A 453 25.13 -10.72 -5.72
CA ARG A 453 25.06 -12.18 -5.56
C ARG A 453 23.69 -12.67 -6.04
N PRO A 454 23.61 -13.84 -6.73
CA PRO A 454 22.33 -14.42 -7.16
C PRO A 454 21.31 -14.56 -6.02
N ALA A 455 21.77 -14.90 -4.82
CA ALA A 455 20.93 -15.02 -3.62
C ALA A 455 20.20 -13.72 -3.21
N MET A 456 20.61 -12.56 -3.72
CA MET A 456 19.90 -11.29 -3.50
C MET A 456 18.57 -11.23 -4.27
N GLY A 457 18.32 -12.15 -5.21
CA GLY A 457 17.07 -12.21 -5.98
C GLY A 457 16.75 -10.92 -6.77
N GLY A 458 17.77 -10.10 -7.08
CA GLY A 458 17.64 -8.80 -7.73
C GLY A 458 17.30 -7.63 -6.79
N SER A 459 16.89 -7.89 -5.56
CA SER A 459 16.60 -6.84 -4.57
C SER A 459 17.87 -6.38 -3.88
N PHE A 460 17.98 -5.06 -3.65
CA PHE A 460 19.07 -4.46 -2.86
C PHE A 460 18.61 -3.98 -1.47
N SER A 461 17.41 -4.39 -1.02
CA SER A 461 17.03 -4.12 0.37
C SER A 461 17.97 -4.84 1.33
N ILE A 462 18.20 -4.27 2.51
CA ILE A 462 19.07 -4.91 3.52
C ILE A 462 18.58 -6.33 3.86
N LYS A 463 17.27 -6.56 3.84
CA LYS A 463 16.62 -7.87 4.09
C LYS A 463 16.88 -8.89 2.98
N SER A 464 17.33 -8.47 1.81
CA SER A 464 17.78 -9.36 0.72
C SER A 464 19.30 -9.47 0.67
N VAL A 465 20.01 -8.37 0.93
CA VAL A 465 21.47 -8.31 0.91
C VAL A 465 22.08 -9.08 2.07
N LEU A 466 21.59 -8.85 3.28
CA LEU A 466 22.14 -9.46 4.50
C LEU A 466 22.15 -11.00 4.44
N PRO A 467 21.03 -11.70 4.22
CA PRO A 467 21.04 -13.16 4.13
C PRO A 467 21.82 -13.69 2.91
N ALA A 468 21.89 -12.91 1.83
CA ALA A 468 22.71 -13.29 0.69
C ALA A 468 24.23 -13.23 1.00
N LEU A 469 24.66 -12.30 1.87
CA LEU A 469 26.05 -12.17 2.30
C LEU A 469 26.43 -13.13 3.43
N PHE A 470 25.47 -13.45 4.31
CA PHE A 470 25.67 -14.23 5.55
C PHE A 470 24.62 -15.36 5.67
N PRO A 471 24.59 -16.32 4.71
CA PRO A 471 23.52 -17.33 4.67
C PRO A 471 23.52 -18.30 5.85
N ASP A 472 24.68 -18.48 6.50
CA ASP A 472 24.90 -19.43 7.60
C ASP A 472 25.00 -18.74 8.97
N ASP A 473 24.71 -17.44 9.06
CA ASP A 473 24.79 -16.69 10.30
C ASP A 473 23.38 -16.47 10.91
N PRO A 474 22.99 -17.24 11.93
CA PRO A 474 21.66 -17.16 12.51
C PRO A 474 21.41 -15.83 13.26
N GLU A 475 22.44 -15.09 13.65
CA GLU A 475 22.30 -13.78 14.30
C GLU A 475 21.89 -12.69 13.29
N MET A 476 22.12 -12.94 12.02
CA MET A 476 21.77 -12.02 10.90
C MET A 476 20.41 -12.36 10.26
N ASP A 477 19.64 -13.26 10.83
CA ASP A 477 18.31 -13.64 10.35
C ASP A 477 17.21 -13.02 11.21
N TYR A 478 16.46 -12.09 10.64
CA TYR A 478 15.32 -11.42 11.30
C TYR A 478 14.23 -12.40 11.79
N HIS A 479 14.12 -13.60 11.19
CA HIS A 479 13.17 -14.62 11.64
C HIS A 479 13.53 -15.23 12.98
N ASN A 480 14.79 -15.12 13.39
CA ASN A 480 15.28 -15.61 14.68
C ASN A 480 15.14 -14.59 15.82
N LEU A 481 14.66 -13.38 15.52
CA LEU A 481 14.39 -12.38 16.56
C LEU A 481 13.30 -12.92 17.51
N PRO A 482 13.48 -12.73 18.83
CA PRO A 482 12.44 -13.06 19.79
C PRO A 482 11.23 -12.12 19.64
N GLY A 483 10.06 -12.62 20.10
CA GLY A 483 8.88 -11.77 20.25
C GLY A 483 8.07 -11.56 18.97
N LYS A 484 7.50 -10.34 18.81
CA LYS A 484 6.46 -10.04 17.81
C LYS A 484 6.90 -8.99 16.77
N VAL A 485 8.13 -8.49 16.84
CA VAL A 485 8.63 -7.45 15.93
C VAL A 485 9.71 -8.03 15.03
N HIS A 486 9.35 -8.28 13.76
CA HIS A 486 10.25 -8.86 12.76
C HIS A 486 10.43 -7.95 11.53
N ASN A 487 9.70 -6.85 11.47
CA ASN A 487 9.78 -5.86 10.41
C ASN A 487 9.25 -4.49 10.88
N GLY A 488 9.57 -3.41 10.13
CA GLY A 488 9.12 -2.06 10.47
C GLY A 488 7.60 -1.88 10.51
N GLY A 489 6.83 -2.71 9.78
CA GLY A 489 5.36 -2.72 9.87
C GLY A 489 4.85 -3.21 11.22
N ASP A 490 5.51 -4.21 11.81
CA ASP A 490 5.22 -4.68 13.17
C ASP A 490 5.56 -3.58 14.18
N ALA A 491 6.74 -2.95 14.05
CA ALA A 491 7.18 -1.85 14.92
C ALA A 491 6.18 -0.67 14.88
N MET A 492 5.78 -0.24 13.67
CA MET A 492 4.79 0.80 13.43
C MET A 492 3.45 0.51 14.11
N THR A 493 3.04 -0.76 14.15
CA THR A 493 1.75 -1.20 14.69
C THR A 493 1.80 -1.37 16.21
N ILE A 494 2.90 -1.93 16.74
CA ILE A 494 3.02 -2.29 18.15
C ILE A 494 3.24 -1.06 19.03
N PHE A 495 4.14 -0.14 18.65
CA PHE A 495 4.50 1.00 19.49
C PHE A 495 3.29 1.83 19.99
N PRO A 496 2.34 2.24 19.14
CA PRO A 496 1.17 3.02 19.60
C PRO A 496 0.24 2.26 20.55
N GLN A 497 0.28 0.92 20.53
CA GLN A 497 -0.58 0.07 21.35
C GLN A 497 -0.01 -0.18 22.76
N ILE A 498 1.29 0.05 22.97
CA ILE A 498 1.97 -0.24 24.25
C ILE A 498 1.28 0.46 25.43
N LYS A 499 0.78 1.67 25.24
CA LYS A 499 0.06 2.46 26.28
C LYS A 499 -1.17 1.74 26.84
N ASP A 500 -1.77 0.83 26.07
CA ASP A 500 -3.00 0.12 26.39
C ASP A 500 -2.74 -1.35 26.83
N MET A 501 -1.45 -1.77 26.90
CA MET A 501 -1.02 -3.11 27.30
C MET A 501 -0.87 -3.25 28.82
N SER A 502 -0.87 -4.48 29.31
CA SER A 502 -0.42 -4.76 30.69
C SER A 502 1.06 -4.40 30.87
N PRO A 503 1.54 -4.13 32.09
CA PRO A 503 2.95 -3.79 32.33
C PRO A 503 3.95 -4.84 31.79
N GLU A 504 3.61 -6.12 31.89
CA GLU A 504 4.43 -7.22 31.39
C GLU A 504 4.47 -7.28 29.87
N GLU A 505 3.31 -7.14 29.21
CA GLU A 505 3.23 -7.07 27.74
C GLU A 505 3.93 -5.82 27.19
N ALA A 506 3.79 -4.67 27.87
CA ALA A 506 4.46 -3.42 27.51
C ALA A 506 5.99 -3.56 27.59
N LEU A 507 6.49 -4.19 28.65
CA LEU A 507 7.93 -4.44 28.79
C LEU A 507 8.45 -5.32 27.65
N GLN A 508 7.77 -6.44 27.38
CA GLN A 508 8.15 -7.34 26.29
C GLN A 508 8.11 -6.66 24.93
N ALA A 509 7.07 -5.87 24.63
CA ALA A 509 6.96 -5.14 23.37
C ALA A 509 8.10 -4.11 23.20
N ARG A 510 8.53 -3.46 24.28
CA ARG A 510 9.69 -2.55 24.25
C ARG A 510 11.01 -3.29 24.01
N GLU A 511 11.20 -4.47 24.62
CA GLU A 511 12.36 -5.31 24.36
C GLU A 511 12.40 -5.82 22.91
N ASP A 512 11.26 -6.23 22.36
CA ASP A 512 11.13 -6.68 20.97
C ASP A 512 11.50 -5.54 19.99
N LEU A 513 11.01 -4.30 20.23
CA LEU A 513 11.33 -3.12 19.44
C LEU A 513 12.84 -2.79 19.48
N LEU A 514 13.43 -2.83 20.67
CA LEU A 514 14.87 -2.57 20.84
C LEU A 514 15.72 -3.63 20.13
N ALA A 515 15.34 -4.91 20.22
CA ALA A 515 16.06 -6.01 19.57
C ALA A 515 15.97 -5.90 18.03
N TYR A 516 14.81 -5.54 17.49
CA TYR A 516 14.63 -5.38 16.05
C TYR A 516 15.50 -4.25 15.48
N CYS A 517 15.37 -3.03 16.01
CA CYS A 517 16.13 -1.87 15.54
C CYS A 517 17.66 -2.01 15.79
N HIS A 518 18.05 -2.75 16.86
CA HIS A 518 19.46 -3.12 17.09
C HIS A 518 20.01 -3.96 15.95
N LEU A 519 19.23 -4.95 15.47
CA LEU A 519 19.66 -5.80 14.38
C LEU A 519 19.78 -5.02 13.07
N ASP A 520 18.90 -4.03 12.78
CA ASP A 520 18.98 -3.21 11.57
C ASP A 520 20.32 -2.46 11.50
N THR A 521 20.77 -1.84 12.58
CA THR A 521 22.07 -1.15 12.59
C THR A 521 23.26 -2.11 12.66
N LEU A 522 23.14 -3.26 13.35
CA LEU A 522 24.19 -4.30 13.34
C LEU A 522 24.35 -4.91 11.94
N ALA A 523 23.23 -5.10 11.23
CA ALA A 523 23.24 -5.55 9.82
C ALA A 523 24.03 -4.59 8.93
N MET A 524 23.88 -3.28 9.10
CA MET A 524 24.68 -2.29 8.37
C MET A 524 26.18 -2.43 8.67
N VAL A 525 26.55 -2.63 9.93
CA VAL A 525 27.96 -2.86 10.33
C VAL A 525 28.52 -4.09 9.60
N ARG A 526 27.76 -5.21 9.61
CA ARG A 526 28.20 -6.46 8.97
C ARG A 526 28.33 -6.31 7.44
N VAL A 527 27.39 -5.60 6.82
CA VAL A 527 27.46 -5.28 5.39
C VAL A 527 28.68 -4.42 5.07
N TRP A 528 28.96 -3.38 5.85
CA TRP A 528 30.14 -2.52 5.71
C TRP A 528 31.44 -3.32 5.88
N GLU A 529 31.56 -4.16 6.92
CA GLU A 529 32.72 -5.06 7.13
C GLU A 529 32.95 -5.96 5.91
N LYS A 530 31.86 -6.51 5.33
CA LYS A 530 31.95 -7.34 4.11
C LYS A 530 32.43 -6.55 2.90
N LEU A 531 31.98 -5.32 2.72
CA LEU A 531 32.49 -4.45 1.66
C LEU A 531 33.98 -4.17 1.84
N MET A 532 34.46 -3.93 3.06
CA MET A 532 35.90 -3.77 3.34
C MET A 532 36.72 -5.04 3.04
N GLU A 533 36.14 -6.22 3.30
CA GLU A 533 36.80 -7.50 3.01
C GLU A 533 36.99 -7.70 1.49
N VAL A 534 35.92 -7.46 0.68
CA VAL A 534 35.94 -7.75 -0.76
C VAL A 534 36.57 -6.63 -1.59
N ALA A 535 36.87 -5.47 -1.02
CA ALA A 535 37.61 -4.37 -1.66
C ALA A 535 39.15 -4.52 -1.56
N LYS A 536 39.65 -5.47 -0.76
CA LYS A 536 41.08 -5.80 -0.63
C LYS A 536 41.52 -6.66 -1.79
#